data_953775bf01c664d7b522905c79b4ba6d
#
_entry.id   953775bf01c664d7b522905c79b4ba6d
#
_cell.length_a   1.000
_cell.length_b   1.000
_cell.length_c   1.000
_cell.angle_alpha   90.00
_cell.angle_beta   90.00
_cell.angle_gamma   90.00
#
_symmetry.space_group_name_H-M   'P 1'
#
loop_
_entity.id
_entity.type
_entity.pdbx_description
1 polymer ?
#
loop_
_entity_poly.entity_id
_entity_poly.type
_entity_poly.pdbx_seq_one_letter_code
_entity_poly.pdbx_strand_id
1 'polypeptide(L)'
;MALIKKLRDQSGAPISDVKKALEETNWDLSKASEELRKKGLSAASKKASRSATEGLVGLASSGHGVAIVELNSETDFVARNQLFTSVVSRAAQALLEDHGARQSRGSGNRGNSGNSGNSGAAGEHCVWNVDAETLGAIVVEGGSLSEAVQEVAGTVRENIKLRRGVVLESVEGASLGVVGTYVHSKVPGAPMCGRIAGAVLLGLGGGQGEQGDVSKLEDTANKLAMHVVGSVPKYLNRASVPAADLEKERQLLMEQAGTSGKPANIVEKMVEGRLNKFYQEHCLLEQAFVMDDKKRVKDVVRELGGNVALQGFVRVTVEGE
;
A
#
# COMPACT_ATOMS: atom_id res chain seq x y z
N MET A 1 -26.38 21.29 -28.54
CA MET A 1 -26.65 20.23 -27.54
C MET A 1 -25.71 19.04 -27.70
N ALA A 2 -25.49 18.48 -28.91
CA ALA A 2 -24.61 17.32 -29.13
C ALA A 2 -23.16 17.56 -28.72
N LEU A 3 -22.58 18.72 -29.02
CA LEU A 3 -21.19 19.07 -28.65
C LEU A 3 -21.02 19.22 -27.13
N ILE A 4 -22.00 19.79 -26.44
CA ILE A 4 -21.99 19.91 -24.97
C ILE A 4 -21.98 18.53 -24.34
N LYS A 5 -22.84 17.63 -24.79
CA LYS A 5 -22.89 16.26 -24.30
C LYS A 5 -21.56 15.55 -24.55
N LYS A 6 -21.03 15.61 -25.79
CA LYS A 6 -19.77 14.99 -26.16
C LYS A 6 -18.60 15.47 -25.30
N LEU A 7 -18.45 16.79 -25.14
CA LEU A 7 -17.35 17.34 -24.33
C LEU A 7 -17.52 17.05 -22.83
N ARG A 8 -18.77 17.02 -22.33
CA ARG A 8 -19.05 16.60 -20.96
C ARG A 8 -18.67 15.14 -20.72
N ASP A 9 -19.07 14.26 -21.62
CA ASP A 9 -18.79 12.81 -21.51
C ASP A 9 -17.27 12.54 -21.57
N GLN A 10 -16.52 13.36 -22.35
CA GLN A 10 -15.06 13.27 -22.44
C GLN A 10 -14.33 13.87 -21.25
N SER A 11 -14.78 15.03 -20.76
CA SER A 11 -14.04 15.80 -19.75
C SER A 11 -14.52 15.55 -18.32
N GLY A 12 -15.72 14.96 -18.13
CA GLY A 12 -16.36 14.83 -16.81
C GLY A 12 -16.74 16.17 -16.16
N ALA A 13 -16.47 17.31 -16.83
CA ALA A 13 -16.68 18.64 -16.27
C ALA A 13 -18.18 18.99 -16.16
N PRO A 14 -18.57 19.90 -15.24
CA PRO A 14 -19.95 20.37 -15.11
C PRO A 14 -20.44 21.02 -16.40
N ILE A 15 -21.72 20.84 -16.70
CA ILE A 15 -22.35 21.35 -17.92
C ILE A 15 -22.16 22.86 -18.10
N SER A 16 -22.23 23.62 -17.01
CA SER A 16 -22.02 25.07 -17.01
C SER A 16 -20.65 25.46 -17.54
N ASP A 17 -19.61 24.72 -17.12
CA ASP A 17 -18.23 25.01 -17.51
C ASP A 17 -17.97 24.54 -18.94
N VAL A 18 -18.53 23.39 -19.32
CA VAL A 18 -18.46 22.87 -20.69
C VAL A 18 -19.11 23.86 -21.67
N LYS A 19 -20.32 24.36 -21.33
CA LYS A 19 -21.01 25.35 -22.16
C LYS A 19 -20.18 26.62 -22.30
N LYS A 20 -19.67 27.16 -21.19
CA LYS A 20 -18.87 28.37 -21.18
C LYS A 20 -17.57 28.20 -22.00
N ALA A 21 -16.87 27.08 -21.84
CA ALA A 21 -15.65 26.80 -22.60
C ALA A 21 -15.93 26.70 -24.11
N LEU A 22 -17.03 26.06 -24.51
CA LEU A 22 -17.45 25.98 -25.93
C LEU A 22 -17.82 27.36 -26.49
N GLU A 23 -18.54 28.19 -25.73
CA GLU A 23 -18.87 29.56 -26.15
C GLU A 23 -17.62 30.44 -26.31
N GLU A 24 -16.65 30.36 -25.38
CA GLU A 24 -15.39 31.10 -25.41
C GLU A 24 -14.46 30.65 -26.55
N THR A 25 -14.61 29.43 -27.04
CA THR A 25 -13.76 28.86 -28.12
C THR A 25 -14.47 28.71 -29.46
N ASN A 26 -15.58 29.44 -29.66
CA ASN A 26 -16.40 29.37 -30.89
C ASN A 26 -16.80 27.92 -31.23
N TRP A 27 -17.16 27.11 -30.24
CA TRP A 27 -17.60 25.70 -30.37
C TRP A 27 -16.51 24.75 -30.91
N ASP A 28 -15.24 25.12 -30.82
CA ASP A 28 -14.10 24.25 -31.11
C ASP A 28 -13.89 23.29 -29.92
N LEU A 29 -14.14 21.99 -30.16
CA LEU A 29 -14.04 20.95 -29.12
C LEU A 29 -12.64 20.83 -28.55
N SER A 30 -11.61 20.92 -29.38
CA SER A 30 -10.22 20.74 -28.96
C SER A 30 -9.77 21.90 -28.05
N LYS A 31 -10.03 23.13 -28.47
CA LYS A 31 -9.72 24.34 -27.69
C LYS A 31 -10.55 24.41 -26.41
N ALA A 32 -11.84 24.03 -26.47
CA ALA A 32 -12.70 23.98 -25.28
C ALA A 32 -12.21 22.95 -24.26
N SER A 33 -11.75 21.78 -24.71
CA SER A 33 -11.15 20.77 -23.84
C SER A 33 -9.88 21.29 -23.15
N GLU A 34 -9.01 21.98 -23.88
CA GLU A 34 -7.80 22.59 -23.34
C GLU A 34 -8.11 23.71 -22.31
N GLU A 35 -9.09 24.55 -22.59
CA GLU A 35 -9.55 25.59 -21.65
C GLU A 35 -10.16 24.99 -20.38
N LEU A 36 -10.94 23.93 -20.49
CA LEU A 36 -11.46 23.20 -19.33
C LEU A 36 -10.32 22.60 -18.50
N ARG A 37 -9.31 22.02 -19.13
CA ARG A 37 -8.12 21.49 -18.48
C ARG A 37 -7.38 22.59 -17.69
N LYS A 38 -7.09 23.72 -18.32
CA LYS A 38 -6.42 24.86 -17.65
C LYS A 38 -7.22 25.39 -16.46
N LYS A 39 -8.53 25.56 -16.62
CA LYS A 39 -9.42 26.00 -15.53
C LYS A 39 -9.48 24.96 -14.39
N GLY A 40 -9.52 23.68 -14.72
CA GLY A 40 -9.49 22.60 -13.75
C GLY A 40 -8.20 22.60 -12.92
N LEU A 41 -7.04 22.68 -13.54
CA LEU A 41 -5.73 22.74 -12.88
C LEU A 41 -5.62 23.97 -11.95
N SER A 42 -6.07 25.15 -12.42
CA SER A 42 -6.09 26.36 -11.58
C SER A 42 -7.05 26.22 -10.37
N ALA A 43 -8.17 25.53 -10.54
CA ALA A 43 -9.11 25.28 -9.44
C ALA A 43 -8.56 24.24 -8.45
N ALA A 44 -7.88 23.19 -8.93
CA ALA A 44 -7.23 22.17 -8.10
C ALA A 44 -6.13 22.80 -7.23
N SER A 45 -5.27 23.64 -7.80
CA SER A 45 -4.19 24.27 -7.05
C SER A 45 -4.70 25.17 -5.91
N LYS A 46 -5.82 25.86 -6.08
CA LYS A 46 -6.47 26.67 -5.02
C LYS A 46 -7.03 25.83 -3.86
N LYS A 47 -7.25 24.54 -4.10
CA LYS A 47 -7.82 23.60 -3.11
C LYS A 47 -6.75 22.72 -2.46
N ALA A 48 -5.50 22.77 -2.89
CA ALA A 48 -4.41 21.90 -2.43
C ALA A 48 -4.17 21.95 -0.91
N SER A 49 -4.56 23.05 -0.24
CA SER A 49 -4.46 23.20 1.21
C SER A 49 -5.62 22.59 2.00
N ARG A 50 -6.67 22.09 1.33
CA ARG A 50 -7.79 21.45 2.04
C ARG A 50 -7.40 20.09 2.57
N SER A 51 -7.99 19.71 3.71
CA SER A 51 -7.82 18.37 4.27
C SER A 51 -8.42 17.32 3.34
N ALA A 52 -7.70 16.22 3.16
CA ALA A 52 -8.10 15.08 2.35
C ALA A 52 -7.86 13.81 3.20
N THR A 53 -8.91 13.39 3.90
CA THR A 53 -8.87 12.30 4.91
C THR A 53 -9.51 11.02 4.40
N GLU A 54 -10.31 11.10 3.34
CA GLU A 54 -10.84 9.96 2.62
C GLU A 54 -9.89 9.53 1.51
N GLY A 55 -10.19 8.47 0.78
CA GLY A 55 -9.38 8.02 -0.34
C GLY A 55 -9.37 6.52 -0.52
N LEU A 56 -8.41 6.05 -1.32
CA LEU A 56 -8.20 4.63 -1.61
C LEU A 56 -6.70 4.30 -1.62
N VAL A 57 -6.44 3.03 -1.37
CA VAL A 57 -5.20 2.37 -1.76
C VAL A 57 -5.45 1.61 -3.07
N GLY A 58 -4.50 1.73 -3.99
CA GLY A 58 -4.44 0.92 -5.22
C GLY A 58 -3.31 -0.07 -5.14
N LEU A 59 -3.53 -1.26 -5.68
CA LEU A 59 -2.55 -2.34 -5.69
C LEU A 59 -2.30 -2.78 -7.14
N ALA A 60 -1.02 -2.93 -7.50
CA ALA A 60 -0.58 -3.60 -8.72
C ALA A 60 0.42 -4.70 -8.34
N SER A 61 0.35 -5.85 -9.00
CA SER A 61 1.26 -6.98 -8.74
C SER A 61 1.79 -7.59 -10.02
N SER A 62 3.02 -8.07 -9.95
CA SER A 62 3.67 -8.90 -10.95
C SER A 62 4.04 -10.25 -10.31
N GLY A 63 4.62 -11.18 -11.10
CA GLY A 63 5.08 -12.47 -10.57
C GLY A 63 6.11 -12.36 -9.44
N HIS A 64 6.79 -11.23 -9.29
CA HIS A 64 7.94 -11.06 -8.39
C HIS A 64 7.78 -9.91 -7.39
N GLY A 65 6.80 -9.04 -7.59
CA GLY A 65 6.65 -7.86 -6.74
C GLY A 65 5.22 -7.30 -6.75
N VAL A 66 4.97 -6.40 -5.82
CA VAL A 66 3.71 -5.67 -5.66
C VAL A 66 4.01 -4.23 -5.30
N ALA A 67 3.25 -3.31 -5.90
CA ALA A 67 3.21 -1.92 -5.52
C ALA A 67 1.84 -1.57 -4.94
N ILE A 68 1.85 -0.80 -3.86
CA ILE A 68 0.64 -0.26 -3.23
C ILE A 68 0.82 1.25 -3.15
N VAL A 69 -0.18 2.01 -3.62
CA VAL A 69 -0.17 3.47 -3.60
C VAL A 69 -1.39 3.97 -2.84
N GLU A 70 -1.19 4.99 -2.01
CA GLU A 70 -2.26 5.68 -1.30
C GLU A 70 -2.52 7.05 -1.93
N LEU A 71 -3.79 7.26 -2.35
CA LEU A 71 -4.31 8.56 -2.78
C LEU A 71 -5.46 8.97 -1.87
N ASN A 72 -5.41 10.23 -1.41
CA ASN A 72 -6.46 10.80 -0.56
C ASN A 72 -7.36 11.76 -1.34
N SER A 73 -8.63 11.86 -0.93
CA SER A 73 -9.67 12.77 -1.42
C SER A 73 -10.40 13.45 -0.26
N GLU A 74 -11.14 14.52 -0.53
CA GLU A 74 -11.92 15.21 0.52
C GLU A 74 -13.10 14.35 0.99
N THR A 75 -13.75 13.60 0.05
CA THR A 75 -14.95 12.80 0.34
C THR A 75 -14.86 11.36 -0.14
N ASP A 76 -15.64 10.48 0.48
CA ASP A 76 -15.81 9.09 0.06
C ASP A 76 -16.58 8.94 -1.26
N PHE A 77 -17.37 9.96 -1.65
CA PHE A 77 -18.06 9.98 -2.95
C PHE A 77 -17.04 10.03 -4.09
N VAL A 78 -16.01 10.88 -3.98
CA VAL A 78 -14.93 10.94 -4.97
C VAL A 78 -14.10 9.67 -4.94
N ALA A 79 -13.85 9.09 -3.78
CA ALA A 79 -13.16 7.80 -3.67
C ALA A 79 -13.84 6.67 -4.47
N ARG A 80 -15.16 6.75 -4.69
CA ARG A 80 -15.94 5.79 -5.50
C ARG A 80 -16.08 6.21 -6.97
N ASN A 81 -15.60 7.38 -7.35
CA ASN A 81 -15.67 7.87 -8.72
C ASN A 81 -14.71 7.10 -9.64
N GLN A 82 -15.17 6.76 -10.84
CA GLN A 82 -14.38 5.99 -11.81
C GLN A 82 -13.08 6.69 -12.23
N LEU A 83 -13.07 8.02 -12.36
CA LEU A 83 -11.86 8.77 -12.67
C LEU A 83 -10.83 8.65 -11.54
N PHE A 84 -11.29 8.71 -10.29
CA PHE A 84 -10.43 8.55 -9.13
C PHE A 84 -9.88 7.12 -9.03
N THR A 85 -10.71 6.10 -9.15
CA THR A 85 -10.24 4.70 -9.10
C THR A 85 -9.30 4.36 -10.25
N SER A 86 -9.50 4.96 -11.43
CA SER A 86 -8.61 4.78 -12.58
C SER A 86 -7.23 5.39 -12.32
N VAL A 87 -7.14 6.61 -11.78
CA VAL A 87 -5.84 7.21 -11.46
C VAL A 87 -5.13 6.50 -10.31
N VAL A 88 -5.87 5.98 -9.32
CA VAL A 88 -5.30 5.15 -8.23
C VAL A 88 -4.69 3.85 -8.79
N SER A 89 -5.41 3.14 -9.65
CA SER A 89 -4.92 1.91 -10.29
C SER A 89 -3.69 2.19 -11.16
N ARG A 90 -3.74 3.27 -11.95
CA ARG A 90 -2.64 3.70 -12.82
C ARG A 90 -1.40 4.09 -12.02
N ALA A 91 -1.58 4.73 -10.87
CA ALA A 91 -0.49 5.09 -9.97
C ALA A 91 0.24 3.85 -9.43
N ALA A 92 -0.52 2.83 -9.00
CA ALA A 92 0.07 1.59 -8.51
C ALA A 92 0.82 0.84 -9.62
N GLN A 93 0.25 0.78 -10.83
CA GLN A 93 0.89 0.15 -11.98
C GLN A 93 2.17 0.88 -12.38
N ALA A 94 2.13 2.22 -12.47
CA ALA A 94 3.28 3.05 -12.82
C ALA A 94 4.42 2.92 -11.79
N LEU A 95 4.10 2.84 -10.50
CA LEU A 95 5.10 2.62 -9.45
C LEU A 95 5.78 1.26 -9.62
N LEU A 96 5.02 0.21 -9.90
CA LEU A 96 5.57 -1.14 -10.09
C LEU A 96 6.51 -1.18 -11.29
N GLU A 97 6.12 -0.59 -12.41
CA GLU A 97 6.89 -0.53 -13.66
C GLU A 97 8.16 0.32 -13.51
N ASP A 98 8.07 1.50 -12.90
CA ASP A 98 9.23 2.40 -12.67
C ASP A 98 10.25 1.73 -11.74
N HIS A 99 9.77 1.06 -10.69
CA HIS A 99 10.65 0.33 -9.76
C HIS A 99 11.40 -0.80 -10.50
N GLY A 100 10.71 -1.64 -11.25
CA GLY A 100 11.32 -2.71 -12.05
C GLY A 100 12.32 -2.18 -13.09
N ALA A 101 12.01 -1.06 -13.76
CA ALA A 101 12.90 -0.43 -14.71
C ALA A 101 14.18 0.14 -14.07
N ARG A 102 14.10 0.67 -12.84
CA ARG A 102 15.28 1.16 -12.08
C ARG A 102 16.18 0.01 -11.65
N GLN A 103 15.59 -1.10 -11.20
CA GLN A 103 16.34 -2.31 -10.83
C GLN A 103 17.13 -2.86 -12.04
N SER A 104 16.49 -2.99 -13.20
CA SER A 104 17.11 -3.52 -14.42
C SER A 104 18.26 -2.65 -14.97
N ARG A 105 18.26 -1.35 -14.68
CA ARG A 105 19.32 -0.42 -15.11
C ARG A 105 20.53 -0.38 -14.19
N GLY A 106 20.57 -1.17 -13.12
CA GLY A 106 21.70 -1.20 -12.17
C GLY A 106 21.95 0.13 -11.46
N SER A 107 20.99 1.04 -11.48
CA SER A 107 21.05 2.34 -10.79
C SER A 107 20.82 2.12 -9.30
N GLY A 108 21.84 1.59 -8.64
CA GLY A 108 21.85 1.25 -7.23
C GLY A 108 21.87 2.47 -6.30
N ASN A 109 21.05 3.46 -6.52
CA ASN A 109 20.72 4.41 -5.47
C ASN A 109 19.51 3.83 -4.69
N ARG A 110 19.84 2.93 -3.75
CA ARG A 110 18.94 2.50 -2.68
C ARG A 110 18.64 3.75 -1.87
N GLY A 111 17.59 4.46 -2.26
CA GLY A 111 17.00 5.51 -1.45
C GLY A 111 16.51 4.90 -0.15
N ASN A 112 17.42 4.80 0.81
CA ASN A 112 17.11 4.61 2.21
C ASN A 112 16.52 5.93 2.72
N SER A 113 15.32 6.22 2.30
CA SER A 113 14.53 7.32 2.81
C SER A 113 13.85 6.82 4.08
N GLY A 114 14.40 7.26 5.21
CA GLY A 114 14.12 6.82 6.56
C GLY A 114 12.67 6.71 6.93
N ASN A 115 12.45 5.69 7.70
CA ASN A 115 11.59 5.57 8.87
C ASN A 115 10.39 6.53 8.95
N SER A 116 9.23 6.05 8.53
CA SER A 116 7.98 6.50 9.16
C SER A 116 6.89 5.45 9.00
N GLY A 117 6.56 4.81 10.11
CA GLY A 117 5.22 4.30 10.42
C GLY A 117 4.74 3.07 9.64
N ASN A 118 4.90 1.90 10.26
CA ASN A 118 4.08 0.69 10.05
C ASN A 118 4.36 -0.18 8.80
N SER A 119 5.53 -0.10 8.18
CA SER A 119 6.06 -1.21 7.41
C SER A 119 6.68 -2.19 8.41
N GLY A 120 5.98 -3.31 8.68
CA GLY A 120 6.53 -4.38 9.51
C GLY A 120 7.92 -4.71 9.00
N ALA A 121 8.92 -4.70 9.89
CA ALA A 121 10.29 -4.97 9.56
C ALA A 121 10.43 -6.36 8.93
N ALA A 122 10.22 -6.42 7.64
CA ALA A 122 10.72 -7.44 6.75
C ALA A 122 12.23 -7.33 6.74
N GLY A 123 12.94 -8.37 6.39
CA GLY A 123 14.38 -8.25 6.14
C GLY A 123 14.61 -7.00 5.28
N GLU A 124 15.52 -6.14 5.68
CA GLU A 124 15.71 -4.73 5.26
C GLU A 124 15.82 -4.49 3.74
N HIS A 125 15.63 -5.50 2.92
CA HIS A 125 15.91 -5.51 1.49
C HIS A 125 14.70 -5.80 0.58
N CYS A 126 13.49 -6.02 1.13
CA CYS A 126 12.31 -6.41 0.33
C CYS A 126 11.23 -5.32 0.24
N VAL A 127 11.31 -4.26 1.05
CA VAL A 127 10.29 -3.20 1.12
C VAL A 127 10.91 -1.84 0.84
N TRP A 128 10.36 -1.13 -0.14
CA TRP A 128 10.76 0.23 -0.51
C TRP A 128 9.60 1.19 -0.30
N ASN A 129 9.82 2.20 0.54
CA ASN A 129 8.87 3.29 0.72
C ASN A 129 9.17 4.39 -0.29
N VAL A 130 8.13 4.91 -0.92
CA VAL A 130 8.21 5.98 -1.92
C VAL A 130 7.35 7.14 -1.44
N ASP A 131 7.98 8.30 -1.25
CA ASP A 131 7.30 9.52 -0.86
C ASP A 131 6.45 10.11 -2.00
N ALA A 132 5.60 11.08 -1.63
CA ALA A 132 4.67 11.70 -2.57
C ALA A 132 5.36 12.44 -3.72
N GLU A 133 6.53 13.04 -3.49
CA GLU A 133 7.29 13.79 -4.49
C GLU A 133 7.89 12.84 -5.54
N THR A 134 8.59 11.81 -5.09
CA THR A 134 9.16 10.76 -5.95
C THR A 134 8.06 10.05 -6.75
N LEU A 135 6.95 9.71 -6.11
CA LEU A 135 5.81 9.08 -6.75
C LEU A 135 5.19 10.01 -7.81
N GLY A 136 5.03 11.29 -7.49
CA GLY A 136 4.47 12.30 -8.40
C GLY A 136 5.32 12.55 -9.65
N ALA A 137 6.64 12.34 -9.56
CA ALA A 137 7.58 12.51 -10.67
C ALA A 137 7.59 11.35 -11.67
N ILE A 138 6.95 10.20 -11.34
CA ILE A 138 6.90 9.03 -12.24
C ILE A 138 6.20 9.44 -13.54
N VAL A 139 6.84 9.12 -14.66
CA VAL A 139 6.32 9.41 -16.01
C VAL A 139 5.25 8.38 -16.35
N VAL A 140 4.10 8.88 -16.77
CA VAL A 140 2.95 8.10 -17.23
C VAL A 140 2.49 8.64 -18.58
N GLU A 141 1.57 7.93 -19.24
CA GLU A 141 1.01 8.45 -20.48
C GLU A 141 0.37 9.84 -20.27
N GLY A 142 0.81 10.82 -21.02
CA GLY A 142 0.33 12.21 -20.99
C GLY A 142 1.06 13.13 -20.00
N GLY A 143 2.15 12.69 -19.34
CA GLY A 143 2.97 13.54 -18.47
C GLY A 143 3.43 12.84 -17.19
N SER A 144 3.49 13.55 -16.07
CA SER A 144 3.81 12.98 -14.77
C SER A 144 2.55 12.46 -14.05
N LEU A 145 2.75 11.58 -13.08
CA LEU A 145 1.66 11.10 -12.23
C LEU A 145 1.01 12.25 -11.44
N SER A 146 1.81 13.23 -10.99
CA SER A 146 1.31 14.44 -10.34
C SER A 146 0.35 15.21 -11.24
N GLU A 147 0.68 15.38 -12.53
CA GLU A 147 -0.20 16.05 -13.51
C GLU A 147 -1.50 15.25 -13.72
N ALA A 148 -1.42 13.93 -13.84
CA ALA A 148 -2.59 13.07 -13.97
C ALA A 148 -3.53 13.19 -12.75
N VAL A 149 -2.99 13.25 -11.54
CA VAL A 149 -3.78 13.45 -10.31
C VAL A 149 -4.41 14.85 -10.28
N GLN A 150 -3.69 15.89 -10.69
CA GLN A 150 -4.22 17.26 -10.76
C GLN A 150 -5.36 17.39 -11.79
N GLU A 151 -5.29 16.69 -12.91
CA GLU A 151 -6.37 16.66 -13.90
C GLU A 151 -7.66 16.06 -13.31
N VAL A 152 -7.54 14.95 -12.59
CA VAL A 152 -8.68 14.34 -11.90
C VAL A 152 -9.21 15.29 -10.82
N ALA A 153 -8.35 15.91 -9.99
CA ALA A 153 -8.73 16.88 -8.97
C ALA A 153 -9.49 18.07 -9.56
N GLY A 154 -9.04 18.57 -10.72
CA GLY A 154 -9.71 19.65 -11.46
C GLY A 154 -11.10 19.24 -11.94
N THR A 155 -11.27 18.01 -12.36
CA THR A 155 -12.53 17.46 -12.89
C THR A 155 -13.53 17.21 -11.77
N VAL A 156 -13.13 16.51 -10.69
CA VAL A 156 -14.01 16.17 -9.56
C VAL A 156 -14.21 17.35 -8.60
N ARG A 157 -13.38 18.40 -8.73
CA ARG A 157 -13.40 19.62 -7.91
C ARG A 157 -13.14 19.39 -6.43
N GLU A 158 -12.37 18.36 -6.10
CA GLU A 158 -11.87 18.11 -4.76
C GLU A 158 -10.35 18.12 -4.75
N ASN A 159 -9.78 18.34 -3.57
CA ASN A 159 -8.36 18.14 -3.36
C ASN A 159 -8.07 16.62 -3.41
N ILE A 160 -7.14 16.24 -4.28
CA ILE A 160 -6.61 14.87 -4.35
C ILE A 160 -5.12 14.95 -4.07
N LYS A 161 -4.65 14.12 -3.15
CA LYS A 161 -3.23 14.05 -2.77
C LYS A 161 -2.66 12.68 -3.05
N LEU A 162 -1.52 12.62 -3.73
CA LEU A 162 -0.62 11.49 -3.64
C LEU A 162 -0.02 11.50 -2.23
N ARG A 163 -0.17 10.41 -1.50
CA ARG A 163 0.33 10.34 -0.12
C ARG A 163 1.66 9.59 -0.04
N ARG A 164 1.67 8.36 -0.50
CA ARG A 164 2.83 7.48 -0.48
C ARG A 164 2.66 6.30 -1.41
N GLY A 165 3.79 5.69 -1.75
CA GLY A 165 3.85 4.38 -2.39
C GLY A 165 4.70 3.41 -1.58
N VAL A 166 4.43 2.12 -1.70
CA VAL A 166 5.25 1.05 -1.12
C VAL A 166 5.41 -0.04 -2.15
N VAL A 167 6.63 -0.53 -2.32
CA VAL A 167 6.92 -1.70 -3.15
C VAL A 167 7.43 -2.82 -2.26
N LEU A 168 6.90 -4.03 -2.46
CA LEU A 168 7.41 -5.27 -1.88
C LEU A 168 7.83 -6.17 -3.03
N GLU A 169 9.11 -6.51 -3.10
CA GLU A 169 9.70 -7.29 -4.19
C GLU A 169 10.74 -8.27 -3.66
N SER A 170 10.94 -9.37 -4.39
CA SER A 170 12.04 -10.30 -4.12
C SER A 170 13.38 -9.68 -4.48
N VAL A 171 14.38 -9.82 -3.61
CA VAL A 171 15.74 -9.32 -3.88
C VAL A 171 16.40 -10.16 -4.98
N GLU A 172 17.10 -9.50 -5.91
CA GLU A 172 17.91 -10.19 -6.93
C GLU A 172 18.87 -11.20 -6.30
N GLY A 173 18.87 -12.42 -6.83
CA GLY A 173 19.68 -13.54 -6.31
C GLY A 173 18.99 -14.37 -5.21
N ALA A 174 17.86 -13.92 -4.65
CA ALA A 174 16.97 -14.79 -3.89
C ALA A 174 16.13 -15.62 -4.85
N SER A 175 15.89 -16.87 -4.49
CA SER A 175 15.06 -17.81 -5.26
C SER A 175 13.68 -17.21 -5.56
N LEU A 176 13.06 -17.65 -6.65
CA LEU A 176 11.70 -17.28 -7.06
C LEU A 176 10.79 -17.04 -5.86
N GLY A 177 10.25 -15.84 -5.74
CA GLY A 177 9.30 -15.49 -4.70
C GLY A 177 7.86 -15.60 -5.20
N VAL A 178 6.94 -15.94 -4.33
CA VAL A 178 5.49 -15.89 -4.58
C VAL A 178 4.92 -14.72 -3.78
N VAL A 179 4.23 -13.83 -4.50
CA VAL A 179 3.56 -12.67 -3.88
C VAL A 179 2.09 -12.99 -3.67
N GLY A 180 1.64 -12.89 -2.42
CA GLY A 180 0.22 -12.91 -2.08
C GLY A 180 -0.31 -11.52 -1.83
N THR A 181 -1.53 -11.25 -2.26
CA THR A 181 -2.16 -9.93 -2.14
C THR A 181 -3.59 -10.00 -1.62
N TYR A 182 -3.99 -8.97 -0.90
CA TYR A 182 -5.37 -8.81 -0.47
C TYR A 182 -5.77 -7.34 -0.39
N VAL A 183 -6.93 -7.01 -0.93
CA VAL A 183 -7.53 -5.68 -0.82
C VAL A 183 -8.85 -5.79 -0.06
N HIS A 184 -9.00 -5.00 0.99
CA HIS A 184 -10.19 -4.94 1.83
C HIS A 184 -11.05 -3.71 1.48
N SER A 185 -12.38 -3.84 1.62
CA SER A 185 -13.35 -2.81 1.25
C SER A 185 -13.18 -2.36 -0.21
N LYS A 186 -13.14 -3.33 -1.12
CA LYS A 186 -12.97 -3.13 -2.56
C LYS A 186 -14.05 -2.22 -3.14
N VAL A 187 -13.65 -1.39 -4.10
CA VAL A 187 -14.58 -0.57 -4.87
C VAL A 187 -15.21 -1.41 -5.99
N PRO A 188 -16.54 -1.40 -6.17
CA PRO A 188 -17.18 -2.06 -7.31
C PRO A 188 -16.61 -1.57 -8.64
N GLY A 189 -16.22 -2.50 -9.52
CA GLY A 189 -15.59 -2.18 -10.81
C GLY A 189 -14.08 -1.87 -10.77
N ALA A 190 -13.47 -1.80 -9.57
CA ALA A 190 -12.04 -1.60 -9.38
C ALA A 190 -11.50 -2.54 -8.27
N PRO A 191 -11.38 -3.86 -8.54
CA PRO A 191 -11.10 -4.87 -7.51
C PRO A 191 -9.73 -4.74 -6.86
N MET A 192 -8.81 -3.99 -7.49
CA MET A 192 -7.48 -3.69 -6.95
C MET A 192 -7.43 -2.36 -6.19
N CYS A 193 -8.58 -1.69 -6.00
CA CYS A 193 -8.70 -0.49 -5.19
C CYS A 193 -9.61 -0.75 -3.99
N GLY A 194 -9.22 -0.26 -2.83
CA GLY A 194 -9.96 -0.41 -1.58
C GLY A 194 -9.46 0.50 -0.47
N ARG A 195 -9.91 0.28 0.75
CA ARG A 195 -9.48 1.11 1.90
C ARG A 195 -8.22 0.60 2.58
N ILE A 196 -7.95 -0.69 2.46
CA ILE A 196 -6.75 -1.32 3.03
C ILE A 196 -6.22 -2.33 2.01
N ALA A 197 -4.92 -2.35 1.80
CA ALA A 197 -4.25 -3.38 1.04
C ALA A 197 -3.15 -4.03 1.88
N GLY A 198 -2.97 -5.33 1.71
CA GLY A 198 -1.89 -6.09 2.28
C GLY A 198 -1.23 -6.97 1.24
N ALA A 199 0.06 -7.18 1.39
CA ALA A 199 0.80 -8.13 0.59
C ALA A 199 1.83 -8.87 1.43
N VAL A 200 2.16 -10.08 1.01
CA VAL A 200 3.23 -10.89 1.58
C VAL A 200 4.12 -11.46 0.49
N LEU A 201 5.38 -11.66 0.81
CA LEU A 201 6.37 -12.28 -0.05
C LEU A 201 6.82 -13.60 0.58
N LEU A 202 6.55 -14.71 -0.09
CA LEU A 202 7.10 -16.02 0.22
C LEU A 202 8.31 -16.27 -0.67
N GLY A 203 9.48 -16.47 -0.08
CA GLY A 203 10.68 -16.87 -0.80
C GLY A 203 10.81 -18.38 -0.82
N LEU A 204 11.26 -18.92 -1.95
CA LEU A 204 11.59 -20.33 -2.11
C LEU A 204 13.10 -20.47 -1.92
N GLY A 205 13.57 -21.23 -0.93
CA GLY A 205 14.99 -21.51 -0.72
C GLY A 205 15.60 -22.30 -1.90
N GLY A 206 16.79 -21.90 -2.35
CA GLY A 206 17.50 -22.51 -3.49
C GLY A 206 17.99 -23.95 -3.20
N GLY A 207 17.11 -24.92 -3.26
CA GLY A 207 17.45 -26.35 -3.26
C GLY A 207 16.83 -27.04 -4.46
N GLN A 208 17.52 -28.02 -5.07
CA GLN A 208 16.95 -28.93 -6.09
C GLN A 208 15.94 -29.87 -5.42
N GLY A 209 14.91 -29.34 -4.80
CA GLY A 209 13.77 -30.07 -4.27
C GLY A 209 12.52 -29.68 -5.03
N GLU A 210 11.58 -30.60 -5.16
CA GLU A 210 10.31 -30.47 -5.86
C GLU A 210 9.75 -29.05 -5.71
N GLN A 211 9.53 -28.38 -6.84
CA GLN A 211 8.76 -27.14 -6.90
C GLN A 211 7.40 -27.46 -6.26
N GLY A 212 7.20 -26.97 -5.04
CA GLY A 212 5.91 -27.12 -4.37
C GLY A 212 4.81 -26.64 -5.30
N ASP A 213 3.60 -27.17 -5.13
CA ASP A 213 2.42 -26.78 -5.91
C ASP A 213 2.27 -25.25 -5.87
N VAL A 214 2.63 -24.57 -6.96
CA VAL A 214 2.63 -23.10 -7.09
C VAL A 214 1.25 -22.55 -6.75
N SER A 215 0.18 -23.24 -7.15
CA SER A 215 -1.21 -22.84 -6.85
C SER A 215 -1.48 -22.84 -5.35
N LYS A 216 -0.95 -23.84 -4.63
CA LYS A 216 -1.06 -23.89 -3.16
C LYS A 216 -0.26 -22.77 -2.48
N LEU A 217 0.91 -22.43 -3.03
CA LEU A 217 1.73 -21.33 -2.53
C LEU A 217 1.01 -19.99 -2.70
N GLU A 218 0.44 -19.72 -3.89
CA GLU A 218 -0.33 -18.50 -4.18
C GLU A 218 -1.58 -18.40 -3.30
N ASP A 219 -2.35 -19.46 -3.15
CA ASP A 219 -3.54 -19.48 -2.28
C ASP A 219 -3.16 -19.17 -0.82
N THR A 220 -2.09 -19.80 -0.33
CA THR A 220 -1.63 -19.55 1.05
C THR A 220 -1.07 -18.15 1.20
N ALA A 221 -0.31 -17.63 0.23
CA ALA A 221 0.20 -16.26 0.24
C ALA A 221 -0.95 -15.23 0.29
N ASN A 222 -2.02 -15.43 -0.51
CA ASN A 222 -3.20 -14.56 -0.48
C ASN A 222 -3.93 -14.62 0.87
N LYS A 223 -4.05 -15.79 1.49
CA LYS A 223 -4.61 -15.95 2.84
C LYS A 223 -3.75 -15.27 3.91
N LEU A 224 -2.42 -15.31 3.76
CA LEU A 224 -1.49 -14.60 4.64
C LEU A 224 -1.60 -13.08 4.45
N ALA A 225 -1.78 -12.60 3.22
CA ALA A 225 -2.03 -11.17 2.97
C ALA A 225 -3.35 -10.70 3.62
N MET A 226 -4.40 -11.53 3.58
CA MET A 226 -5.65 -11.28 4.29
C MET A 226 -5.42 -11.23 5.82
N HIS A 227 -4.63 -12.17 6.35
CA HIS A 227 -4.24 -12.17 7.76
C HIS A 227 -3.51 -10.88 8.17
N VAL A 228 -2.55 -10.42 7.36
CA VAL A 228 -1.82 -9.16 7.59
C VAL A 228 -2.78 -7.97 7.67
N VAL A 229 -3.79 -7.91 6.80
CA VAL A 229 -4.79 -6.84 6.83
C VAL A 229 -5.63 -6.89 8.11
N GLY A 230 -6.06 -8.07 8.53
CA GLY A 230 -6.95 -8.25 9.69
C GLY A 230 -6.25 -8.19 11.04
N SER A 231 -5.05 -8.79 11.15
CA SER A 231 -4.35 -8.95 12.43
C SER A 231 -3.30 -7.87 12.71
N VAL A 232 -3.04 -6.98 11.75
CA VAL A 232 -2.19 -5.77 11.88
C VAL A 232 -0.83 -6.06 12.56
N PRO A 233 -0.03 -7.03 12.07
CA PRO A 233 1.29 -7.28 12.62
C PRO A 233 2.21 -6.06 12.43
N LYS A 234 3.13 -5.85 13.39
CA LYS A 234 4.14 -4.78 13.33
C LYS A 234 5.49 -5.29 12.85
N TYR A 235 5.81 -6.53 13.19
CA TYR A 235 7.12 -7.14 12.93
C TYR A 235 6.94 -8.48 12.25
N LEU A 236 7.93 -8.89 11.47
CA LEU A 236 7.91 -10.21 10.81
C LEU A 236 8.04 -11.35 11.83
N ASN A 237 9.05 -11.24 12.71
CA ASN A 237 9.39 -12.23 13.74
C ASN A 237 9.96 -11.55 14.98
N ARG A 238 10.34 -12.33 15.99
CA ARG A 238 10.92 -11.82 17.24
C ARG A 238 12.24 -11.07 17.02
N ALA A 239 13.07 -11.53 16.08
CA ALA A 239 14.37 -10.92 15.80
C ALA A 239 14.24 -9.56 15.07
N SER A 240 13.10 -9.33 14.41
CA SER A 240 12.78 -8.06 13.73
C SER A 240 12.28 -6.97 14.68
N VAL A 241 12.05 -7.29 15.97
CA VAL A 241 11.64 -6.28 16.96
C VAL A 241 12.86 -5.43 17.33
N PRO A 242 12.82 -4.09 17.13
CA PRO A 242 13.92 -3.22 17.54
C PRO A 242 14.20 -3.34 19.03
N ALA A 243 15.48 -3.40 19.41
CA ALA A 243 15.87 -3.51 20.81
C ALA A 243 15.31 -2.38 21.68
N ALA A 244 15.19 -1.18 21.13
CA ALA A 244 14.60 -0.02 21.82
C ALA A 244 13.12 -0.21 22.15
N ASP A 245 12.34 -0.80 21.21
CA ASP A 245 10.91 -1.05 21.42
C ASP A 245 10.70 -2.19 22.42
N LEU A 246 11.52 -3.22 22.35
CA LEU A 246 11.51 -4.32 23.32
C LEU A 246 11.87 -3.86 24.73
N GLU A 247 12.87 -2.98 24.85
CA GLU A 247 13.28 -2.44 26.15
C GLU A 247 12.21 -1.52 26.76
N LYS A 248 11.57 -0.66 25.95
CA LYS A 248 10.43 0.15 26.40
C LYS A 248 9.29 -0.71 26.93
N GLU A 249 8.93 -1.77 26.18
CA GLU A 249 7.88 -2.69 26.60
C GLU A 249 8.26 -3.41 27.89
N ARG A 250 9.50 -3.86 28.00
CA ARG A 250 10.03 -4.51 29.20
C ARG A 250 9.97 -3.59 30.42
N GLN A 251 10.40 -2.34 30.28
CA GLN A 251 10.36 -1.35 31.39
C GLN A 251 8.91 -1.10 31.83
N LEU A 252 7.99 -0.89 30.89
CA LEU A 252 6.57 -0.71 31.19
C LEU A 252 6.00 -1.92 31.96
N LEU A 253 6.34 -3.13 31.53
CA LEU A 253 5.91 -4.36 32.17
C LEU A 253 6.53 -4.55 33.55
N MET A 254 7.79 -4.14 33.76
CA MET A 254 8.45 -4.17 35.05
C MET A 254 7.81 -3.17 36.05
N GLU A 255 7.51 -1.95 35.61
CA GLU A 255 6.80 -0.96 36.44
C GLU A 255 5.43 -1.48 36.87
N GLN A 256 4.64 -2.03 35.92
CA GLN A 256 3.34 -2.61 36.23
C GLN A 256 3.43 -3.81 37.18
N ALA A 257 4.47 -4.63 37.07
CA ALA A 257 4.65 -5.80 37.91
C ALA A 257 5.25 -5.44 39.27
N GLY A 258 6.11 -4.40 39.35
CA GLY A 258 6.74 -3.92 40.58
C GLY A 258 5.72 -3.40 41.62
N THR A 259 4.60 -2.84 41.15
CA THR A 259 3.49 -2.43 42.04
C THR A 259 2.73 -3.60 42.69
N SER A 260 3.01 -4.85 42.27
CA SER A 260 2.27 -6.05 42.74
C SER A 260 2.74 -6.62 44.08
N GLY A 261 3.85 -6.12 44.67
CA GLY A 261 4.41 -6.60 45.93
C GLY A 261 4.94 -8.04 45.90
N LYS A 262 5.14 -8.62 44.69
CA LYS A 262 5.58 -10.01 44.53
C LYS A 262 7.12 -10.12 44.59
N PRO A 263 7.66 -11.31 44.96
CA PRO A 263 9.10 -11.57 44.86
C PRO A 263 9.67 -11.37 43.48
N ALA A 264 10.94 -10.91 43.41
CA ALA A 264 11.61 -10.56 42.15
C ALA A 264 11.59 -11.68 41.08
N ASN A 265 11.80 -12.93 41.48
CA ASN A 265 11.76 -14.10 40.60
C ASN A 265 10.35 -14.38 40.01
N ILE A 266 9.29 -13.98 40.70
CA ILE A 266 7.91 -14.07 40.19
C ILE A 266 7.64 -12.93 39.22
N VAL A 267 8.10 -11.72 39.55
CA VAL A 267 8.01 -10.55 38.70
C VAL A 267 8.70 -10.81 37.35
N GLU A 268 9.91 -11.38 37.36
CA GLU A 268 10.67 -11.70 36.13
C GLU A 268 9.90 -12.70 35.23
N LYS A 269 9.37 -13.79 35.81
CA LYS A 269 8.53 -14.74 35.05
C LYS A 269 7.25 -14.10 34.51
N MET A 270 6.66 -13.17 35.26
CA MET A 270 5.48 -12.44 34.76
C MET A 270 5.82 -11.54 33.57
N VAL A 271 6.95 -10.83 33.63
CA VAL A 271 7.43 -9.98 32.54
C VAL A 271 7.73 -10.83 31.30
N GLU A 272 8.42 -11.97 31.47
CA GLU A 272 8.70 -12.90 30.36
C GLU A 272 7.41 -13.45 29.70
N GLY A 273 6.44 -13.83 30.53
CA GLY A 273 5.14 -14.30 30.04
C GLY A 273 4.39 -13.22 29.25
N ARG A 274 4.45 -11.94 29.69
CA ARG A 274 3.84 -10.81 28.99
C ARG A 274 4.59 -10.43 27.72
N LEU A 275 5.93 -10.50 27.71
CA LEU A 275 6.73 -10.33 26.49
C LEU A 275 6.40 -11.40 25.44
N ASN A 276 6.19 -12.67 25.86
CA ASN A 276 5.71 -13.69 24.94
C ASN A 276 4.35 -13.34 24.34
N LYS A 277 3.44 -12.73 25.12
CA LYS A 277 2.16 -12.25 24.61
C LYS A 277 2.33 -11.10 23.64
N PHE A 278 3.21 -10.14 23.93
CA PHE A 278 3.59 -9.05 23.01
C PHE A 278 4.06 -9.61 21.66
N TYR A 279 4.92 -10.63 21.63
CA TYR A 279 5.34 -11.26 20.38
C TYR A 279 4.16 -11.91 19.64
N GLN A 280 3.25 -12.57 20.35
CA GLN A 280 2.06 -13.18 19.74
C GLN A 280 1.08 -12.16 19.18
N GLU A 281 1.04 -10.94 19.72
CA GLU A 281 0.18 -9.87 19.24
C GLU A 281 0.81 -9.09 18.08
N HIS A 282 2.14 -8.91 18.07
CA HIS A 282 2.81 -7.98 17.16
C HIS A 282 3.70 -8.62 16.11
N CYS A 283 4.17 -9.88 16.29
CA CYS A 283 5.02 -10.56 15.33
C CYS A 283 4.20 -11.50 14.43
N LEU A 284 4.20 -11.25 13.13
CA LEU A 284 3.41 -11.99 12.13
C LEU A 284 3.56 -13.51 12.28
N LEU A 285 4.79 -14.01 12.37
CA LEU A 285 5.05 -15.46 12.49
C LEU A 285 4.57 -16.08 13.81
N GLU A 286 4.36 -15.27 14.86
CA GLU A 286 3.89 -15.72 16.17
C GLU A 286 2.37 -15.60 16.35
N GLN A 287 1.68 -14.83 15.48
CA GLN A 287 0.24 -14.64 15.54
C GLN A 287 -0.53 -15.92 15.23
N ALA A 288 -1.68 -16.11 15.88
CA ALA A 288 -2.66 -17.14 15.50
C ALA A 288 -3.20 -16.84 14.11
N PHE A 289 -3.26 -17.83 13.22
CA PHE A 289 -3.67 -17.62 11.84
C PHE A 289 -5.17 -17.36 11.74
N VAL A 290 -5.55 -16.31 11.04
CA VAL A 290 -6.96 -15.85 10.98
C VAL A 290 -7.93 -16.89 10.39
N MET A 291 -7.44 -17.83 9.56
CA MET A 291 -8.25 -18.90 8.97
C MET A 291 -8.31 -20.17 9.83
N ASP A 292 -7.37 -20.32 10.78
CA ASP A 292 -7.29 -21.47 11.67
C ASP A 292 -6.54 -21.03 12.95
N ASP A 293 -7.27 -20.63 13.96
CA ASP A 293 -6.74 -20.10 15.23
C ASP A 293 -5.93 -21.12 16.06
N LYS A 294 -6.02 -22.40 15.71
CA LYS A 294 -5.22 -23.47 16.33
C LYS A 294 -3.78 -23.51 15.80
N LYS A 295 -3.52 -22.87 14.65
CA LYS A 295 -2.20 -22.80 14.03
C LYS A 295 -1.64 -21.37 14.15
N ARG A 296 -0.33 -21.27 14.28
CA ARG A 296 0.37 -20.00 14.09
C ARG A 296 0.76 -19.81 12.63
N VAL A 297 0.94 -18.56 12.22
CA VAL A 297 1.40 -18.24 10.86
C VAL A 297 2.68 -19.01 10.50
N LYS A 298 3.65 -19.12 11.43
CA LYS A 298 4.87 -19.92 11.21
C LYS A 298 4.61 -21.39 10.92
N ASP A 299 3.57 -21.98 11.49
CA ASP A 299 3.21 -23.38 11.27
C ASP A 299 2.58 -23.56 9.89
N VAL A 300 1.74 -22.60 9.47
CA VAL A 300 1.15 -22.53 8.11
C VAL A 300 2.25 -22.42 7.05
N VAL A 301 3.24 -21.55 7.26
CA VAL A 301 4.38 -21.41 6.34
C VAL A 301 5.20 -22.69 6.28
N ARG A 302 5.44 -23.36 7.41
CA ARG A 302 6.17 -24.64 7.48
C ARG A 302 5.47 -25.76 6.71
N GLU A 303 4.14 -25.80 6.70
CA GLU A 303 3.33 -26.78 5.95
C GLU A 303 3.46 -26.64 4.42
N LEU A 304 4.01 -25.52 3.92
CA LEU A 304 4.30 -25.32 2.49
C LEU A 304 5.55 -26.05 2.01
N GLY A 305 6.37 -26.55 2.95
CA GLY A 305 7.61 -27.24 2.67
C GLY A 305 8.85 -26.55 3.24
N GLY A 306 9.93 -27.33 3.48
CA GLY A 306 11.10 -26.91 4.24
C GLY A 306 11.91 -25.74 3.62
N ASN A 307 11.68 -25.45 2.35
CA ASN A 307 12.40 -24.40 1.62
C ASN A 307 11.59 -23.11 1.44
N VAL A 308 10.37 -23.03 2.00
CA VAL A 308 9.53 -21.83 1.92
C VAL A 308 9.70 -20.99 3.17
N ALA A 309 9.98 -19.72 3.00
CA ALA A 309 10.10 -18.75 4.08
C ALA A 309 9.29 -17.49 3.77
N LEU A 310 8.65 -16.92 4.78
CA LEU A 310 8.06 -15.59 4.69
C LEU A 310 9.17 -14.55 4.76
N GLN A 311 9.43 -13.86 3.65
CA GLN A 311 10.51 -12.88 3.52
C GLN A 311 10.10 -11.48 3.95
N GLY A 312 8.82 -11.12 3.69
CA GLY A 312 8.34 -9.79 3.99
C GLY A 312 6.83 -9.67 3.88
N PHE A 313 6.33 -8.57 4.41
CA PHE A 313 4.94 -8.17 4.28
C PHE A 313 4.80 -6.67 4.29
N VAL A 314 3.72 -6.18 3.71
CA VAL A 314 3.31 -4.77 3.78
C VAL A 314 1.82 -4.67 4.05
N ARG A 315 1.42 -3.63 4.76
CA ARG A 315 0.04 -3.25 4.98
C ARG A 315 -0.09 -1.74 4.81
N VAL A 316 -0.93 -1.32 3.91
CA VAL A 316 -1.24 0.09 3.69
C VAL A 316 -2.73 0.31 3.91
N THR A 317 -3.06 1.30 4.71
CA THR A 317 -4.43 1.75 4.95
C THR A 317 -4.53 3.22 4.58
N VAL A 318 -5.68 3.64 4.11
CA VAL A 318 -5.98 5.06 3.97
C VAL A 318 -5.89 5.69 5.35
N GLU A 319 -4.94 6.60 5.52
CA GLU A 319 -4.77 7.36 6.75
C GLU A 319 -5.49 8.69 6.61
N GLY A 320 -6.49 8.90 7.48
CA GLY A 320 -6.99 10.24 7.73
C GLY A 320 -5.88 11.08 8.37
N GLU A 321 -5.83 12.37 8.03
CA GLU A 321 -4.95 13.33 8.71
C GLU A 321 -5.29 13.49 10.19
#